data_d543fb377d58493b1c0c985de4fcd968
#
_entry.id   d543fb377d58493b1c0c985de4fcd968
#
_cell.length_a   1.000
_cell.length_b   1.000
_cell.length_c   1.000
_cell.angle_alpha   90.00
_cell.angle_beta   90.00
_cell.angle_gamma   90.00
#
_symmetry.space_group_name_H-M   'P 1'
#
loop_
_entity.id
_entity.type
_entity.pdbx_description
1 polymer ?
#
loop_
_entity_poly.entity_id
_entity_poly.type
_entity_poly.pdbx_seq_one_letter_code
_entity_poly.pdbx_strand_id
1 'polypeptide(L)'
;MTAEQAFGKLARSRFRSRFRLSAADRRYIEEKGMETVRRHCADFVRTRLAPAWPANDGRQTPMRGHPVFVAQHACACCCRGCLAKWWKVPIGTEIPPERQSRIVDFLMAWIERDLGSVKACVRSRSRDFFGIMPA
;
A
#
# COMPACT_ATOMS: atom_id res chain seq x y z
N MET A 1 -10.32 2.38 10.95
CA MET A 1 -9.31 1.31 11.16
C MET A 1 -7.91 1.93 11.16
N THR A 2 -7.17 1.67 12.21
CA THR A 2 -5.79 2.16 12.30
C THR A 2 -4.83 1.30 11.47
N ALA A 3 -3.63 1.81 11.23
CA ALA A 3 -2.60 1.05 10.53
C ALA A 3 -2.28 -0.27 11.24
N GLU A 4 -2.19 -0.23 12.57
CA GLU A 4 -1.89 -1.42 13.35
C GLU A 4 -2.97 -2.49 13.20
N GLN A 5 -4.23 -2.09 13.23
CA GLN A 5 -5.36 -3.00 13.01
C GLN A 5 -5.32 -3.58 11.60
N ALA A 6 -5.01 -2.73 10.61
CA ALA A 6 -4.91 -3.18 9.22
C ALA A 6 -3.76 -4.17 9.05
N PHE A 7 -2.59 -3.91 9.62
CA PHE A 7 -1.46 -4.84 9.56
C PHE A 7 -1.79 -6.15 10.28
N GLY A 8 -2.52 -6.09 11.39
CA GLY A 8 -2.97 -7.29 12.08
C GLY A 8 -3.89 -8.15 11.22
N LYS A 9 -4.80 -7.51 10.48
CA LYS A 9 -5.68 -8.20 9.56
C LYS A 9 -4.89 -8.90 8.45
N LEU A 10 -3.92 -8.19 7.87
CA LEU A 10 -3.07 -8.72 6.80
C LEU A 10 -2.21 -9.88 7.31
N ALA A 11 -1.74 -9.81 8.55
CA ALA A 11 -0.89 -10.84 9.15
C ALA A 11 -1.60 -12.19 9.25
N ARG A 12 -2.92 -12.18 9.30
CA ARG A 12 -3.72 -13.42 9.36
C ARG A 12 -3.94 -14.04 7.98
N SER A 13 -3.58 -13.35 6.91
CA SER A 13 -3.67 -13.88 5.55
C SER A 13 -2.39 -14.61 5.20
N ARG A 14 -2.50 -15.89 4.84
CA ARG A 14 -1.34 -16.67 4.42
C ARG A 14 -0.67 -16.06 3.19
N PHE A 15 -1.46 -15.59 2.24
CA PHE A 15 -0.94 -14.99 1.03
C PHE A 15 -0.28 -13.63 1.31
N ARG A 16 -1.00 -12.73 2.00
CA ARG A 16 -0.50 -11.36 2.22
C ARG A 16 0.68 -11.31 3.18
N SER A 17 0.70 -12.16 4.19
CA SER A 17 1.72 -12.12 5.23
C SER A 17 3.10 -12.59 4.77
N ARG A 18 3.19 -13.25 3.62
CA ARG A 18 4.47 -13.79 3.14
C ARG A 18 5.32 -12.76 2.39
N PHE A 19 4.76 -11.63 2.01
CA PHE A 19 5.51 -10.63 1.26
C PHE A 19 6.57 -9.96 2.12
N ARG A 20 7.76 -9.82 1.56
CA ARG A 20 8.90 -9.17 2.19
C ARG A 20 9.71 -8.43 1.13
N LEU A 21 10.31 -7.33 1.52
CA LEU A 21 11.23 -6.61 0.64
C LEU A 21 12.44 -7.49 0.36
N SER A 22 12.83 -7.58 -0.91
CA SER A 22 14.04 -8.30 -1.31
C SER A 22 15.28 -7.48 -0.98
N ALA A 23 16.46 -8.12 -1.08
CA ALA A 23 17.72 -7.38 -0.94
C ALA A 23 17.84 -6.27 -1.99
N ALA A 24 17.39 -6.54 -3.21
CA ALA A 24 17.38 -5.54 -4.28
C ALA A 24 16.45 -4.37 -3.96
N ASP A 25 15.27 -4.64 -3.40
CA ASP A 25 14.33 -3.60 -2.97
C ASP A 25 14.94 -2.72 -1.89
N ARG A 26 15.63 -3.33 -0.92
CA ARG A 26 16.28 -2.59 0.16
C ARG A 26 17.39 -1.71 -0.36
N ARG A 27 18.20 -2.22 -1.30
CA ARG A 27 19.25 -1.42 -1.94
C ARG A 27 18.65 -0.26 -2.72
N TYR A 28 17.56 -0.49 -3.44
CA TYR A 28 16.89 0.56 -4.19
C TYR A 28 16.44 1.70 -3.27
N ILE A 29 15.83 1.35 -2.15
CA ILE A 29 15.38 2.34 -1.16
C ILE A 29 16.56 3.11 -0.61
N GLU A 30 17.66 2.41 -0.29
CA GLU A 30 18.85 3.03 0.24
C GLU A 30 19.49 4.02 -0.76
N GLU A 31 19.56 3.62 -2.03
CA GLU A 31 20.14 4.45 -3.08
C GLU A 31 19.28 5.65 -3.45
N LYS A 32 17.98 5.44 -3.57
CA LYS A 32 17.06 6.48 -4.05
C LYS A 32 16.47 7.32 -2.94
N GLY A 33 16.39 6.79 -1.73
CA GLY A 33 15.80 7.45 -0.59
C GLY A 33 14.30 7.23 -0.48
N MET A 34 13.79 7.31 0.74
CA MET A 34 12.37 7.09 1.02
C MET A 34 11.47 8.11 0.34
N GLU A 35 11.93 9.36 0.21
CA GLU A 35 11.14 10.40 -0.42
C GLU A 35 10.88 10.11 -1.90
N THR A 36 11.92 9.62 -2.60
CA THR A 36 11.77 9.22 -4.00
C THR A 36 10.83 8.03 -4.13
N VAL A 37 10.96 7.04 -3.24
CA VAL A 37 10.07 5.88 -3.22
C VAL A 37 8.63 6.33 -2.99
N ARG A 38 8.42 7.29 -2.10
CA ARG A 38 7.08 7.85 -1.85
C ARG A 38 6.48 8.50 -3.09
N ARG A 39 7.28 9.25 -3.84
CA ARG A 39 6.81 9.86 -5.09
C ARG A 39 6.40 8.80 -6.11
N HIS A 40 7.20 7.75 -6.24
CA HIS A 40 6.84 6.64 -7.12
C HIS A 40 5.55 5.97 -6.66
N CYS A 41 5.39 5.80 -5.35
CA CYS A 41 4.18 5.22 -4.78
C CYS A 41 2.95 6.07 -5.14
N ALA A 42 3.05 7.38 -4.97
CA ALA A 42 1.96 8.29 -5.30
C ALA A 42 1.60 8.22 -6.78
N ASP A 43 2.61 8.15 -7.65
CA ASP A 43 2.38 8.05 -9.10
C ASP A 43 1.71 6.73 -9.47
N PHE A 44 2.15 5.61 -8.90
CA PHE A 44 1.53 4.31 -9.16
C PHE A 44 0.09 4.28 -8.69
N VAL A 45 -0.19 4.81 -7.51
CA VAL A 45 -1.55 4.87 -6.97
C VAL A 45 -2.44 5.73 -7.88
N ARG A 46 -1.96 6.90 -8.24
CA ARG A 46 -2.72 7.84 -9.04
C ARG A 46 -3.03 7.31 -10.44
N THR A 47 -2.06 6.69 -11.09
CA THR A 47 -2.19 6.30 -12.48
C THR A 47 -2.73 4.90 -12.70
N ARG A 48 -2.40 3.97 -11.81
CA ARG A 48 -2.75 2.56 -12.00
C ARG A 48 -3.87 2.05 -11.10
N LEU A 49 -4.17 2.77 -10.02
CA LEU A 49 -5.14 2.29 -9.04
C LEU A 49 -6.35 3.22 -8.91
N ALA A 50 -6.12 4.52 -8.90
CA ALA A 50 -7.17 5.50 -8.63
C ALA A 50 -8.25 5.64 -9.70
N PRO A 51 -7.99 5.45 -11.01
CA PRO A 51 -9.04 5.59 -12.00
C PRO A 51 -10.23 4.66 -11.70
N ALA A 52 -11.44 5.12 -12.05
CA ALA A 52 -12.66 4.32 -11.82
C ALA A 52 -12.55 2.93 -12.46
N TRP A 53 -11.96 2.85 -13.62
CA TRP A 53 -11.76 1.61 -14.36
C TRP A 53 -10.31 1.55 -14.85
N PRO A 54 -9.38 1.13 -13.98
CA PRO A 54 -7.97 1.08 -14.36
C PRO A 54 -7.74 0.09 -15.51
N ALA A 55 -6.78 0.41 -16.36
CA ALA A 55 -6.35 -0.52 -17.38
C ALA A 55 -5.76 -1.77 -16.72
N ASN A 56 -6.10 -2.93 -17.26
CA ASN A 56 -5.59 -4.24 -16.77
C ASN A 56 -5.90 -4.48 -15.29
N ASP A 57 -7.10 -4.09 -14.84
CA ASP A 57 -7.45 -4.24 -13.43
C ASP A 57 -7.36 -5.73 -13.01
N GLY A 58 -6.63 -5.95 -11.94
CA GLY A 58 -6.25 -7.27 -11.46
C GLY A 58 -4.84 -7.67 -11.82
N ARG A 59 -4.20 -6.99 -12.76
CA ARG A 59 -2.85 -7.28 -13.24
C ARG A 59 -1.97 -6.04 -13.34
N GLN A 60 -2.44 -4.89 -12.90
CA GLN A 60 -1.72 -3.63 -13.06
C GLN A 60 -0.47 -3.51 -12.19
N THR A 61 -0.38 -4.30 -11.13
CA THR A 61 0.76 -4.26 -10.21
C THR A 61 1.61 -5.50 -10.38
N PRO A 62 2.86 -5.36 -10.87
CA PRO A 62 3.78 -6.50 -10.95
C PRO A 62 4.04 -7.11 -9.57
N MET A 63 4.42 -8.37 -9.54
CA MET A 63 4.69 -9.06 -8.27
C MET A 63 6.02 -8.63 -7.65
N ARG A 64 6.93 -8.07 -8.45
CA ARG A 64 8.26 -7.63 -8.00
C ARG A 64 8.82 -6.60 -8.97
N GLY A 65 9.98 -6.05 -8.65
CA GLY A 65 10.66 -5.08 -9.50
C GLY A 65 10.65 -3.67 -8.95
N HIS A 66 9.91 -3.43 -7.86
CA HIS A 66 9.90 -2.17 -7.15
C HIS A 66 9.38 -2.42 -5.74
N PRO A 67 9.96 -1.77 -4.70
CA PRO A 67 9.47 -1.98 -3.33
C PRO A 67 7.99 -1.64 -3.15
N VAL A 68 7.48 -0.64 -3.88
CA VAL A 68 6.07 -0.28 -3.82
C VAL A 68 5.18 -1.42 -4.32
N PHE A 69 5.61 -2.15 -5.35
CA PHE A 69 4.83 -3.28 -5.87
C PHE A 69 4.66 -4.36 -4.80
N VAL A 70 5.75 -4.65 -4.09
CA VAL A 70 5.72 -5.62 -2.99
C VAL A 70 4.77 -5.14 -1.90
N ALA A 71 4.86 -3.86 -1.52
CA ALA A 71 3.98 -3.27 -0.52
C ALA A 71 2.51 -3.36 -0.95
N GLN A 72 2.22 -3.09 -2.22
CA GLN A 72 0.84 -3.14 -2.72
C GLN A 72 0.25 -4.53 -2.58
N HIS A 73 1.00 -5.57 -2.90
CA HIS A 73 0.53 -6.94 -2.72
C HIS A 73 0.40 -7.32 -1.25
N ALA A 74 1.37 -6.93 -0.44
CA ALA A 74 1.32 -7.19 1.01
C ALA A 74 0.12 -6.51 1.67
N CYS A 75 -0.22 -5.30 1.21
CA CYS A 75 -1.26 -4.48 1.80
C CYS A 75 -2.63 -4.63 1.14
N ALA A 76 -2.77 -5.54 0.19
CA ALA A 76 -4.02 -5.74 -0.57
C ALA A 76 -4.48 -4.46 -1.28
N CYS A 77 -3.52 -3.68 -1.76
CA CYS A 77 -3.74 -2.46 -2.55
C CYS A 77 -3.21 -2.62 -3.97
N CYS A 78 -3.20 -3.85 -4.49
CA CYS A 78 -2.62 -4.15 -5.79
C CYS A 78 -3.59 -3.98 -6.94
N CYS A 79 -4.89 -3.98 -6.69
CA CYS A 79 -5.93 -3.78 -7.69
C CYS A 79 -7.22 -3.31 -7.01
N ARG A 80 -8.19 -2.88 -7.81
CA ARG A 80 -9.45 -2.37 -7.28
C ARG A 80 -10.27 -3.46 -6.61
N GLY A 81 -10.19 -4.69 -7.11
CA GLY A 81 -10.86 -5.83 -6.49
C GLY A 81 -10.34 -6.11 -5.09
N CYS A 82 -9.03 -6.09 -4.92
CA CYS A 82 -8.44 -6.29 -3.59
C CYS A 82 -8.78 -5.14 -2.65
N LEU A 83 -8.73 -3.90 -3.13
CA LEU A 83 -9.14 -2.75 -2.34
C LEU A 83 -10.59 -2.85 -1.87
N ALA A 84 -11.48 -3.28 -2.76
CA ALA A 84 -12.89 -3.44 -2.41
C ALA A 84 -13.07 -4.54 -1.37
N LYS A 85 -12.45 -5.67 -1.58
CA LYS A 85 -12.58 -6.83 -0.70
C LYS A 85 -12.01 -6.58 0.69
N TRP A 86 -10.81 -6.02 0.74
CA TRP A 86 -10.09 -5.86 2.00
C TRP A 86 -10.44 -4.57 2.75
N TRP A 87 -10.59 -3.47 2.02
CA TRP A 87 -10.67 -2.14 2.61
C TRP A 87 -11.96 -1.40 2.30
N LYS A 88 -12.90 -2.03 1.61
CA LYS A 88 -14.20 -1.46 1.29
C LYS A 88 -14.13 -0.22 0.42
N VAL A 89 -13.12 -0.12 -0.44
CA VAL A 89 -13.02 0.96 -1.41
C VAL A 89 -13.91 0.63 -2.60
N PRO A 90 -14.89 1.46 -2.94
CA PRO A 90 -15.87 1.14 -4.00
C PRO A 90 -15.20 0.97 -5.37
N ILE A 91 -15.65 -0.04 -6.10
CA ILE A 91 -15.25 -0.26 -7.50
C ILE A 91 -16.06 0.67 -8.39
N GLY A 92 -15.46 1.15 -9.47
CA GLY A 92 -16.18 1.94 -10.47
C GLY A 92 -16.28 3.43 -10.16
N THR A 93 -15.62 3.87 -9.08
CA THR A 93 -15.56 5.27 -8.70
C THR A 93 -14.10 5.66 -8.55
N GLU A 94 -13.72 6.79 -9.12
CA GLU A 94 -12.35 7.29 -8.98
C GLU A 94 -12.01 7.50 -7.50
N ILE A 95 -10.82 7.11 -7.10
CA ILE A 95 -10.34 7.34 -5.75
C ILE A 95 -9.90 8.80 -5.62
N PRO A 96 -10.53 9.59 -4.73
CA PRO A 96 -10.19 11.00 -4.61
C PRO A 96 -8.79 11.22 -4.03
N PRO A 97 -8.18 12.39 -4.29
CA PRO A 97 -6.80 12.65 -3.88
C PRO A 97 -6.50 12.41 -2.40
N GLU A 98 -7.39 12.79 -1.49
CA GLU A 98 -7.15 12.58 -0.07
C GLU A 98 -7.14 11.11 0.30
N ARG A 99 -7.93 10.28 -0.37
CA ARG A 99 -7.90 8.84 -0.13
C ARG A 99 -6.68 8.21 -0.77
N GLN A 100 -6.28 8.70 -1.96
CA GLN A 100 -5.01 8.29 -2.57
C GLN A 100 -3.85 8.53 -1.61
N SER A 101 -3.82 9.70 -0.98
CA SER A 101 -2.79 10.05 -0.02
C SER A 101 -2.74 9.08 1.17
N ARG A 102 -3.90 8.67 1.66
CA ARG A 102 -3.98 7.70 2.75
C ARG A 102 -3.47 6.33 2.34
N ILE A 103 -3.77 5.91 1.11
CA ILE A 103 -3.24 4.65 0.57
C ILE A 103 -1.72 4.73 0.48
N VAL A 104 -1.18 5.83 -0.02
CA VAL A 104 0.27 6.05 -0.08
C VAL A 104 0.88 5.96 1.32
N ASP A 105 0.29 6.63 2.29
CA ASP A 105 0.76 6.59 3.67
C ASP A 105 0.79 5.15 4.21
N PHE A 106 -0.24 4.39 3.92
CA PHE A 106 -0.34 3.00 4.36
C PHE A 106 0.76 2.14 3.74
N LEU A 107 0.96 2.27 2.43
CA LEU A 107 2.00 1.53 1.73
C LEU A 107 3.39 1.90 2.24
N MET A 108 3.65 3.18 2.44
CA MET A 108 4.93 3.63 2.96
C MET A 108 5.16 3.16 4.40
N ALA A 109 4.11 3.14 5.21
CA ALA A 109 4.20 2.61 6.57
C ALA A 109 4.57 1.12 6.56
N TRP A 110 4.00 0.35 5.62
CA TRP A 110 4.37 -1.05 5.48
C TRP A 110 5.85 -1.21 5.11
N ILE A 111 6.33 -0.41 4.15
CA ILE A 111 7.73 -0.44 3.73
C ILE A 111 8.66 -0.14 4.92
N GLU A 112 8.38 0.92 5.64
CA GLU A 112 9.16 1.31 6.80
C GLU A 112 9.15 0.23 7.88
N ARG A 113 8.00 -0.39 8.09
CA ARG A 113 7.84 -1.47 9.04
C ARG A 113 8.66 -2.70 8.63
N ASP A 114 8.63 -3.06 7.35
CA ASP A 114 9.41 -4.20 6.85
C ASP A 114 10.91 -3.94 6.91
N LEU A 115 11.31 -2.67 6.80
CA LEU A 115 12.70 -2.26 7.00
C LEU A 115 13.10 -2.28 8.48
N GLY A 116 12.15 -2.43 9.40
CA GLY A 116 12.43 -2.46 10.82
C GLY A 116 12.42 -1.10 11.51
N SER A 117 11.77 -0.08 10.93
CA SER A 117 11.71 1.26 11.51
C SER A 117 10.65 1.32 12.61
N VAL A 118 11.09 1.41 13.85
CA VAL A 118 10.20 1.52 15.01
C VAL A 118 9.44 2.85 15.01
N LYS A 119 10.11 3.94 14.61
CA LYS A 119 9.50 5.27 14.59
C LYS A 119 8.31 5.31 13.64
N ALA A 120 8.43 4.69 12.49
CA ALA A 120 7.35 4.64 11.53
C ALA A 120 6.14 3.88 12.08
N CYS A 121 6.36 2.78 12.79
CA CYS A 121 5.29 2.04 13.42
C CYS A 121 4.51 2.88 14.42
N VAL A 122 5.22 3.65 15.23
CA VAL A 122 4.58 4.53 16.22
C VAL A 122 3.72 5.59 15.55
N ARG A 123 4.24 6.25 14.53
CA ARG A 123 3.48 7.25 13.78
C ARG A 123 2.24 6.66 13.12
N SER A 124 2.37 5.44 12.61
CA SER A 124 1.28 4.77 11.91
C SER A 124 0.11 4.40 12.82
N ARG A 125 0.37 4.18 14.10
CA ARG A 125 -0.68 3.82 15.06
C ARG A 125 -1.77 4.87 15.20
N SER A 126 -1.41 6.15 15.13
CA SER A 126 -2.36 7.22 15.31
C SER A 126 -3.11 7.59 14.05
N ARG A 127 -2.76 6.98 12.91
CA ARG A 127 -3.39 7.28 11.64
C ARG A 127 -4.51 6.30 11.33
N ASP A 128 -5.58 6.84 10.79
CA ASP A 128 -6.66 6.04 10.23
C ASP A 128 -6.60 6.18 8.72
N PHE A 129 -6.03 5.18 8.06
CA PHE A 129 -5.83 5.22 6.61
C PHE A 129 -7.13 5.05 5.83
N PHE A 130 -8.12 4.44 6.43
CA PHE A 130 -9.40 4.17 5.79
C PHE A 130 -10.56 4.68 6.62
N GLY A 131 -10.35 5.78 7.38
CA GLY A 131 -11.26 6.26 8.41
C GLY A 131 -12.61 6.72 7.93
N ILE A 132 -12.74 7.04 6.66
CA ILE A 132 -14.02 7.45 6.10
C ILE A 132 -14.86 6.27 5.66
N MET A 133 -14.33 5.05 5.78
CA MET A 133 -15.04 3.85 5.41
C MET A 133 -15.69 3.24 6.62
N PRO A 134 -16.92 2.72 6.48
CA PRO A 134 -17.54 2.01 7.58
C PRO A 134 -16.65 0.87 8.02
N ALA A 135 -16.54 0.71 9.29
CA ALA A 135 -15.75 -0.37 9.85
C ALA A 135 -16.36 -1.73 9.48
#